data_ac59f863dbf6f24f317f080a840a3407
#
_entry.id   ac59f863dbf6f24f317f080a840a3407
#
_cell.length_a   1.000
_cell.length_b   1.000
_cell.length_c   1.000
_cell.angle_alpha   90.00
_cell.angle_beta   90.00
_cell.angle_gamma   90.00
#
_symmetry.space_group_name_H-M   'P 1'
#
loop_
_entity.id
_entity.type
_entity.pdbx_description
1 polymer ?
#
loop_
_entity_poly.entity_id
_entity_poly.type
_entity_poly.pdbx_seq_one_letter_code
_entity_poly.pdbx_strand_id
1 'polypeptide(L)'
;HKLRLGLRLVSGLSEVTAMRIEAARAQRIFSDLEDLAHRAQLDTRDRRLLADADALRSLSGHRHQARWTALGVERLPGMLAGHAAKEAQLALLPAPREGADIVADYASTGLSLRRHPVALLRPRLDTLKVKRAADLERLPGGRKLKVAGLVINRQRPQTAKGTVFMTLEDETGSHNLIVWAAVMEQYRLAALRGSFLIASGELQKSQGVTHIVVRHFEDASHWIGELPSASRDFH
;
A
#
# COMPACT_ATOMS: atom_id res chain seq x y z
N HIS A 1 -14.06 10.64 15.26
CA HIS A 1 -14.45 10.77 13.84
C HIS A 1 -13.81 9.64 13.05
N LYS A 2 -14.62 8.90 12.24
CA LYS A 2 -14.11 7.86 11.33
C LYS A 2 -13.87 8.50 9.96
N LEU A 3 -12.64 8.41 9.42
CA LEU A 3 -12.30 8.81 8.07
C LEU A 3 -12.69 7.68 7.11
N ARG A 4 -13.36 8.00 6.01
CA ARG A 4 -13.60 7.08 4.89
C ARG A 4 -12.91 7.61 3.64
N LEU A 5 -12.19 6.74 2.96
CA LEU A 5 -11.57 7.06 1.68
C LEU A 5 -12.63 7.05 0.56
N GLY A 6 -12.49 7.98 -0.41
CA GLY A 6 -13.37 8.04 -1.56
C GLY A 6 -13.07 6.93 -2.59
N LEU A 7 -14.10 6.52 -3.35
CA LEU A 7 -13.99 5.50 -4.40
C LEU A 7 -12.97 5.87 -5.51
N ARG A 8 -12.68 7.16 -5.68
CA ARG A 8 -11.65 7.65 -6.62
C ARG A 8 -10.24 7.12 -6.36
N LEU A 9 -9.99 6.60 -5.15
CA LEU A 9 -8.69 6.00 -4.82
C LEU A 9 -8.55 4.55 -5.27
N VAL A 10 -9.66 3.91 -5.67
CA VAL A 10 -9.63 2.53 -6.16
C VAL A 10 -9.06 2.52 -7.57
N SER A 11 -7.85 1.97 -7.72
CA SER A 11 -7.15 1.91 -8.99
C SER A 11 -7.96 1.16 -10.05
N GLY A 12 -8.17 1.80 -11.20
CA GLY A 12 -8.90 1.23 -12.34
C GLY A 12 -10.42 1.26 -12.24
N LEU A 13 -11.01 1.75 -11.15
CA LEU A 13 -12.45 1.99 -11.06
C LEU A 13 -12.81 3.25 -11.86
N SER A 14 -13.84 3.16 -12.73
CA SER A 14 -14.27 4.31 -13.51
C SER A 14 -15.06 5.30 -12.67
N GLU A 15 -14.98 6.59 -13.02
CA GLU A 15 -15.79 7.64 -12.38
C GLU A 15 -17.30 7.37 -12.54
N VAL A 16 -17.71 6.88 -13.72
CA VAL A 16 -19.10 6.51 -14.01
C VAL A 16 -19.58 5.42 -13.05
N THR A 17 -18.75 4.39 -12.82
CA THR A 17 -19.08 3.32 -11.85
C THR A 17 -19.18 3.88 -10.44
N ALA A 18 -18.24 4.76 -10.02
CA ALA A 18 -18.30 5.40 -8.71
C ALA A 18 -19.57 6.22 -8.52
N MET A 19 -19.98 7.02 -9.51
CA MET A 19 -21.24 7.79 -9.49
C MET A 19 -22.47 6.88 -9.38
N ARG A 20 -22.52 5.75 -10.10
CA ARG A 20 -23.63 4.77 -9.98
C ARG A 20 -23.74 4.20 -8.57
N ILE A 21 -22.60 3.88 -7.94
CA ILE A 21 -22.56 3.39 -6.56
C ILE A 21 -23.10 4.47 -5.61
N GLU A 22 -22.68 5.71 -5.77
CA GLU A 22 -23.12 6.83 -4.92
C GLU A 22 -24.62 7.09 -5.09
N ALA A 23 -25.13 7.15 -6.31
CA ALA A 23 -26.55 7.34 -6.61
C ALA A 23 -27.43 6.20 -6.04
N ALA A 24 -27.01 4.95 -6.23
CA ALA A 24 -27.71 3.80 -5.67
C ALA A 24 -27.70 3.82 -4.13
N ARG A 25 -26.57 4.18 -3.50
CA ARG A 25 -26.45 4.30 -2.04
C ARG A 25 -27.32 5.43 -1.47
N ALA A 26 -27.47 6.54 -2.21
CA ALA A 26 -28.33 7.66 -1.79
C ALA A 26 -29.81 7.28 -1.69
N GLN A 27 -30.25 6.33 -2.51
CA GLN A 27 -31.62 5.82 -2.44
C GLN A 27 -31.87 4.94 -1.21
N ARG A 28 -30.93 4.02 -0.93
CA ARG A 28 -30.98 3.08 0.20
C ARG A 28 -29.58 2.49 0.47
N ILE A 29 -29.25 2.24 1.72
CA ILE A 29 -28.04 1.51 2.11
C ILE A 29 -28.08 0.10 1.48
N PHE A 30 -26.92 -0.40 1.04
CA PHE A 30 -26.80 -1.75 0.49
C PHE A 30 -26.91 -2.81 1.59
N SER A 31 -27.69 -3.85 1.35
CA SER A 31 -27.87 -4.97 2.27
C SER A 31 -26.69 -5.95 2.19
N ASP A 32 -26.21 -6.21 0.99
CA ASP A 32 -25.16 -7.16 0.68
C ASP A 32 -24.48 -6.82 -0.66
N LEU A 33 -23.52 -7.64 -1.09
CA LEU A 33 -22.80 -7.44 -2.34
C LEU A 33 -23.67 -7.61 -3.58
N GLU A 34 -24.68 -8.48 -3.53
CA GLU A 34 -25.57 -8.71 -4.63
C GLU A 34 -26.46 -7.48 -4.88
N ASP A 35 -27.06 -6.92 -3.83
CA ASP A 35 -27.83 -5.66 -3.87
C ASP A 35 -26.97 -4.51 -4.43
N LEU A 36 -25.72 -4.39 -3.98
CA LEU A 36 -24.77 -3.42 -4.54
C LEU A 36 -24.53 -3.66 -6.03
N ALA A 37 -24.21 -4.90 -6.42
CA ALA A 37 -23.87 -5.23 -7.79
C ALA A 37 -25.05 -4.97 -8.77
N HIS A 38 -26.25 -5.33 -8.37
CA HIS A 38 -27.46 -5.11 -9.18
C HIS A 38 -27.83 -3.63 -9.29
N ARG A 39 -27.91 -2.92 -8.17
CA ARG A 39 -28.38 -1.53 -8.15
C ARG A 39 -27.37 -0.55 -8.76
N ALA A 40 -26.08 -0.79 -8.57
CA ALA A 40 -25.02 0.01 -9.19
C ALA A 40 -24.58 -0.54 -10.56
N GLN A 41 -25.19 -1.62 -11.05
CA GLN A 41 -24.88 -2.26 -12.34
C GLN A 41 -23.38 -2.58 -12.49
N LEU A 42 -22.80 -3.20 -11.46
CA LEU A 42 -21.38 -3.54 -11.44
C LEU A 42 -21.09 -4.78 -12.29
N ASP A 43 -20.09 -4.68 -13.16
CA ASP A 43 -19.57 -5.84 -13.86
C ASP A 43 -18.59 -6.65 -12.97
N THR A 44 -18.09 -7.77 -13.49
CA THR A 44 -17.15 -8.63 -12.77
C THR A 44 -15.85 -7.92 -12.46
N ARG A 45 -15.39 -7.03 -13.37
CA ARG A 45 -14.16 -6.23 -13.16
C ARG A 45 -14.37 -5.22 -12.03
N ASP A 46 -15.47 -4.47 -12.04
CA ASP A 46 -15.79 -3.49 -11.01
C ASP A 46 -15.84 -4.14 -9.61
N ARG A 47 -16.54 -5.28 -9.50
CA ARG A 47 -16.65 -6.06 -8.25
C ARG A 47 -15.29 -6.52 -7.74
N ARG A 48 -14.41 -7.00 -8.65
CA ARG A 48 -13.06 -7.42 -8.32
C ARG A 48 -12.22 -6.24 -7.81
N LEU A 49 -12.24 -5.10 -8.49
CA LEU A 49 -11.52 -3.90 -8.08
C LEU A 49 -11.93 -3.43 -6.69
N LEU A 50 -13.23 -3.42 -6.40
CA LEU A 50 -13.77 -3.07 -5.08
C LEU A 50 -13.36 -4.08 -4.01
N ALA A 51 -13.37 -5.38 -4.31
CA ALA A 51 -12.91 -6.42 -3.40
C ALA A 51 -11.41 -6.31 -3.12
N ASP A 52 -10.59 -6.04 -4.16
CA ASP A 52 -9.14 -5.85 -4.06
C ASP A 52 -8.78 -4.62 -3.22
N ALA A 53 -9.60 -3.59 -3.25
CA ALA A 53 -9.46 -2.38 -2.44
C ALA A 53 -10.04 -2.51 -0.99
N ASP A 54 -10.47 -3.70 -0.57
CA ASP A 54 -11.17 -3.95 0.72
C ASP A 54 -12.43 -3.06 0.92
N ALA A 55 -12.96 -2.49 -0.18
CA ALA A 55 -14.10 -1.57 -0.15
C ALA A 55 -15.42 -2.28 0.18
N LEU A 56 -15.47 -3.61 0.05
CA LEU A 56 -16.65 -4.46 0.30
C LEU A 56 -16.68 -5.05 1.71
N ARG A 57 -15.77 -4.66 2.59
CA ARG A 57 -15.60 -5.25 3.93
C ARG A 57 -16.88 -5.24 4.77
N SER A 58 -17.68 -4.17 4.67
CA SER A 58 -18.94 -4.07 5.41
C SER A 58 -20.08 -4.95 4.87
N LEU A 59 -19.96 -5.43 3.62
CA LEU A 59 -20.97 -6.24 2.94
C LEU A 59 -20.60 -7.72 2.87
N SER A 60 -19.31 -8.03 2.81
CA SER A 60 -18.80 -9.39 2.54
C SER A 60 -17.71 -9.85 3.50
N GLY A 61 -17.43 -9.12 4.58
CA GLY A 61 -16.37 -9.47 5.52
C GLY A 61 -14.97 -9.13 5.02
N HIS A 62 -14.00 -10.03 5.20
CA HIS A 62 -12.61 -9.75 4.82
C HIS A 62 -12.37 -9.93 3.30
N ARG A 63 -11.27 -9.39 2.80
CA ARG A 63 -10.92 -9.31 1.35
C ARG A 63 -11.01 -10.66 0.62
N HIS A 64 -10.57 -11.78 1.20
CA HIS A 64 -10.67 -13.10 0.55
C HIS A 64 -12.13 -13.52 0.36
N GLN A 65 -12.96 -13.27 1.37
CA GLN A 65 -14.39 -13.56 1.31
C GLN A 65 -15.09 -12.65 0.30
N ALA A 66 -14.76 -11.34 0.31
CA ALA A 66 -15.28 -10.39 -0.67
C ALA A 66 -14.93 -10.77 -2.11
N ARG A 67 -13.69 -11.23 -2.37
CA ARG A 67 -13.29 -11.74 -3.70
C ARG A 67 -14.07 -12.97 -4.11
N TRP A 68 -14.24 -13.93 -3.19
CA TRP A 68 -15.01 -15.13 -3.46
C TRP A 68 -16.47 -14.81 -3.78
N THR A 69 -17.13 -14.02 -2.95
CA THR A 69 -18.52 -13.59 -3.16
C THR A 69 -18.66 -12.78 -4.45
N ALA A 70 -17.70 -11.90 -4.77
CA ALA A 70 -17.70 -11.09 -5.98
C ALA A 70 -17.66 -11.93 -7.27
N LEU A 71 -17.03 -13.10 -7.24
CA LEU A 71 -17.01 -14.04 -8.37
C LEU A 71 -18.31 -14.84 -8.49
N GLY A 72 -18.98 -15.11 -7.37
CA GLY A 72 -20.23 -15.89 -7.33
C GLY A 72 -21.50 -15.11 -7.66
N VAL A 73 -21.43 -13.78 -7.79
CA VAL A 73 -22.61 -12.98 -8.20
C VAL A 73 -22.87 -13.19 -9.68
N GLU A 74 -23.89 -13.97 -9.99
CA GLU A 74 -24.35 -14.18 -11.37
C GLU A 74 -25.27 -13.04 -11.83
N ARG A 75 -25.17 -12.68 -13.13
CA ARG A 75 -26.16 -11.83 -13.77
C ARG A 75 -27.38 -12.71 -14.12
N LEU A 76 -28.35 -12.75 -13.23
CA LEU A 76 -29.61 -13.38 -13.57
C LEU A 76 -30.35 -12.55 -14.65
N PRO A 77 -30.90 -13.18 -15.72
CA PRO A 77 -31.79 -12.49 -16.64
C PRO A 77 -32.94 -11.83 -15.87
N GLY A 78 -33.39 -10.65 -16.31
CA GLY A 78 -34.33 -9.82 -15.57
C GLY A 78 -35.65 -10.47 -15.09
N MET A 79 -36.07 -11.60 -15.70
CA MET A 79 -37.23 -12.40 -15.24
C MET A 79 -36.93 -13.20 -13.93
N LEU A 80 -35.69 -13.44 -13.59
CA LEU A 80 -35.26 -14.22 -12.40
C LEU A 80 -34.61 -13.38 -11.33
N ALA A 81 -34.60 -12.07 -11.46
CA ALA A 81 -33.92 -11.13 -10.59
C ALA A 81 -34.40 -11.10 -9.12
N GLY A 82 -35.43 -11.87 -8.77
CA GLY A 82 -35.92 -12.01 -7.39
C GLY A 82 -35.77 -13.40 -6.78
N HIS A 83 -35.15 -14.35 -7.47
CA HIS A 83 -35.10 -15.77 -7.08
C HIS A 83 -33.66 -16.29 -6.94
N ALA A 84 -32.71 -15.43 -6.64
CA ALA A 84 -31.34 -15.86 -6.27
C ALA A 84 -31.47 -16.78 -5.06
N ALA A 85 -31.17 -18.07 -5.24
CA ALA A 85 -31.04 -19.01 -4.14
C ALA A 85 -29.92 -18.45 -3.22
N LYS A 86 -30.29 -18.03 -2.02
CA LYS A 86 -29.35 -17.70 -0.97
C LYS A 86 -28.65 -18.98 -0.49
N GLU A 87 -27.88 -19.62 -1.33
CA GLU A 87 -26.84 -20.52 -0.86
C GLU A 87 -25.74 -19.66 -0.24
N ALA A 88 -25.99 -19.26 1.00
CA ALA A 88 -24.95 -18.71 1.87
C ALA A 88 -23.98 -19.85 2.23
N GLN A 89 -23.26 -20.38 1.24
CA GLN A 89 -22.00 -21.05 1.52
C GLN A 89 -21.03 -19.91 1.94
N LEU A 90 -21.09 -19.60 3.23
CA LEU A 90 -20.03 -18.87 3.92
C LEU A 90 -18.78 -19.73 3.73
N ALA A 91 -18.05 -19.47 2.65
CA ALA A 91 -16.74 -20.07 2.49
C ALA A 91 -15.93 -19.64 3.73
N LEU A 92 -15.59 -20.60 4.59
CA LEU A 92 -14.73 -20.39 5.77
C LEU A 92 -13.30 -20.14 5.29
N LEU A 93 -13.14 -19.10 4.46
CA LEU A 93 -11.83 -18.69 3.99
C LEU A 93 -11.07 -18.04 5.15
N PRO A 94 -9.83 -18.44 5.39
CA PRO A 94 -9.03 -17.77 6.41
C PRO A 94 -8.85 -16.30 6.04
N ALA A 95 -8.94 -15.42 7.05
CA ALA A 95 -8.65 -14.01 6.86
C ALA A 95 -7.21 -13.83 6.38
N PRO A 96 -6.94 -12.88 5.47
CA PRO A 96 -5.58 -12.58 5.04
C PRO A 96 -4.76 -12.11 6.24
N ARG A 97 -3.45 -12.41 6.23
CA ARG A 97 -2.53 -11.85 7.21
C ARG A 97 -2.37 -10.36 6.96
N GLU A 98 -2.10 -9.59 8.01
CA GLU A 98 -1.97 -8.13 7.92
C GLU A 98 -0.97 -7.67 6.86
N GLY A 99 0.17 -8.36 6.72
CA GLY A 99 1.16 -8.03 5.67
C GLY A 99 0.60 -8.20 4.26
N ALA A 100 -0.16 -9.27 3.99
CA ALA A 100 -0.81 -9.49 2.71
C ALA A 100 -1.86 -8.40 2.41
N ASP A 101 -2.61 -8.00 3.42
CA ASP A 101 -3.58 -6.91 3.30
C ASP A 101 -2.91 -5.56 3.00
N ILE A 102 -1.80 -5.24 3.69
CA ILE A 102 -1.04 -4.01 3.43
C ILE A 102 -0.51 -3.97 2.00
N VAL A 103 0.08 -5.07 1.50
CA VAL A 103 0.55 -5.17 0.12
C VAL A 103 -0.61 -4.96 -0.88
N ALA A 104 -1.75 -5.59 -0.62
CA ALA A 104 -2.94 -5.46 -1.46
C ALA A 104 -3.53 -4.03 -1.40
N ASP A 105 -3.51 -3.37 -0.24
CA ASP A 105 -3.94 -1.99 -0.08
C ASP A 105 -3.09 -1.05 -0.95
N TYR A 106 -1.76 -1.15 -0.88
CA TYR A 106 -0.86 -0.33 -1.71
C TYR A 106 -1.06 -0.61 -3.21
N ALA A 107 -1.26 -1.85 -3.61
CA ALA A 107 -1.50 -2.21 -5.01
C ALA A 107 -2.83 -1.66 -5.54
N SER A 108 -3.88 -1.59 -4.71
CA SER A 108 -5.24 -1.23 -5.12
C SER A 108 -5.59 0.24 -4.93
N THR A 109 -5.01 0.90 -3.92
CA THR A 109 -5.36 2.29 -3.54
C THR A 109 -4.17 3.22 -3.38
N GLY A 110 -2.95 2.70 -3.44
CA GLY A 110 -1.71 3.46 -3.24
C GLY A 110 -1.40 3.81 -1.79
N LEU A 111 -2.25 3.38 -0.83
CA LEU A 111 -2.06 3.64 0.61
C LEU A 111 -2.71 2.53 1.44
N SER A 112 -2.35 2.43 2.72
CA SER A 112 -3.01 1.53 3.67
C SER A 112 -3.48 2.28 4.91
N LEU A 113 -4.64 1.90 5.44
CA LEU A 113 -5.14 2.36 6.75
C LEU A 113 -4.71 1.44 7.91
N ARG A 114 -3.91 0.42 7.61
CA ARG A 114 -3.31 -0.50 8.57
C ARG A 114 -1.97 0.06 9.06
N ARG A 115 -1.21 -0.76 9.80
CA ARG A 115 0.16 -0.39 10.19
C ARG A 115 1.01 -0.09 8.96
N HIS A 116 1.96 0.84 9.12
CA HIS A 116 2.95 1.09 8.08
C HIS A 116 3.74 -0.18 7.76
N PRO A 117 4.02 -0.53 6.47
CA PRO A 117 4.70 -1.79 6.12
C PRO A 117 6.06 -1.93 6.82
N VAL A 118 6.80 -0.84 7.00
CA VAL A 118 8.09 -0.85 7.69
C VAL A 118 7.96 -1.26 9.16
N ALA A 119 6.81 -0.99 9.81
CA ALA A 119 6.55 -1.45 11.19
C ALA A 119 6.54 -2.98 11.29
N LEU A 120 6.12 -3.70 10.25
CA LEU A 120 6.17 -5.16 10.20
C LEU A 120 7.59 -5.69 10.01
N LEU A 121 8.46 -4.90 9.36
CA LEU A 121 9.86 -5.22 9.12
C LEU A 121 10.78 -4.76 10.27
N ARG A 122 10.25 -3.99 11.23
CA ARG A 122 11.04 -3.37 12.30
C ARG A 122 11.90 -4.36 13.09
N PRO A 123 11.43 -5.54 13.51
CA PRO A 123 12.28 -6.52 14.20
C PRO A 123 13.53 -6.90 13.40
N ARG A 124 13.40 -7.07 12.07
CA ARG A 124 14.53 -7.36 11.17
C ARG A 124 15.45 -6.16 11.01
N LEU A 125 14.90 -4.95 10.88
CA LEU A 125 15.66 -3.71 10.78
C LEU A 125 16.44 -3.38 12.06
N ASP A 126 15.88 -3.69 13.22
CA ASP A 126 16.55 -3.49 14.51
C ASP A 126 17.78 -4.40 14.66
N THR A 127 17.77 -5.62 14.15
CA THR A 127 18.97 -6.49 14.11
C THR A 127 20.09 -5.89 13.24
N LEU A 128 19.74 -5.13 12.21
CA LEU A 128 20.66 -4.42 11.33
C LEU A 128 21.05 -3.03 11.88
N LYS A 129 20.57 -2.67 13.07
CA LYS A 129 20.82 -1.38 13.74
C LYS A 129 20.35 -0.17 12.92
N VAL A 130 19.27 -0.34 12.15
CA VAL A 130 18.63 0.72 11.35
C VAL A 130 17.87 1.65 12.27
N LYS A 131 18.13 2.97 12.15
CA LYS A 131 17.51 4.02 12.96
C LYS A 131 16.15 4.43 12.39
N ARG A 132 15.21 4.78 13.26
CA ARG A 132 13.90 5.36 12.90
C ARG A 132 14.05 6.84 12.61
N ALA A 133 13.14 7.41 11.82
CA ALA A 133 13.12 8.84 11.53
C ALA A 133 13.00 9.66 12.82
N ALA A 134 12.14 9.27 13.75
CA ALA A 134 11.96 9.94 15.03
C ALA A 134 13.22 9.97 15.91
N ASP A 135 14.16 9.03 15.71
CA ASP A 135 15.40 8.98 16.49
C ASP A 135 16.43 10.00 15.98
N LEU A 136 16.38 10.42 14.71
CA LEU A 136 17.41 11.22 14.06
C LEU A 136 17.55 12.63 14.68
N GLU A 137 16.44 13.19 15.14
CA GLU A 137 16.47 14.53 15.75
C GLU A 137 17.31 14.58 17.02
N ARG A 138 17.40 13.46 17.76
CA ARG A 138 18.14 13.35 19.02
C ARG A 138 19.62 12.99 18.84
N LEU A 139 20.01 12.55 17.63
CA LEU A 139 21.38 12.13 17.35
C LEU A 139 22.25 13.34 16.97
N PRO A 140 23.53 13.37 17.37
CA PRO A 140 24.46 14.42 16.94
C PRO A 140 24.76 14.32 15.44
N GLY A 141 25.02 15.47 14.79
CA GLY A 141 25.55 15.52 13.43
C GLY A 141 26.91 14.83 13.31
N GLY A 142 27.31 14.44 12.10
CA GLY A 142 28.54 13.70 11.81
C GLY A 142 28.47 12.20 12.11
N ARG A 143 27.37 11.70 12.69
CA ARG A 143 27.22 10.28 13.04
C ARG A 143 26.95 9.42 11.81
N LYS A 144 27.72 8.36 11.65
CA LYS A 144 27.45 7.30 10.66
C LYS A 144 26.32 6.40 11.15
N LEU A 145 25.32 6.17 10.32
CA LEU A 145 24.14 5.37 10.67
C LEU A 145 23.48 4.72 9.43
N LYS A 146 22.53 3.84 9.69
CA LYS A 146 21.66 3.24 8.69
C LYS A 146 20.22 3.69 8.92
N VAL A 147 19.52 3.96 7.85
CA VAL A 147 18.07 4.20 7.81
C VAL A 147 17.43 3.32 6.74
N ALA A 148 16.14 3.08 6.85
CA ALA A 148 15.40 2.34 5.83
C ALA A 148 13.98 2.90 5.70
N GLY A 149 13.42 2.80 4.51
CA GLY A 149 12.05 3.22 4.29
C GLY A 149 11.57 2.98 2.85
N LEU A 150 10.27 3.17 2.67
CA LEU A 150 9.67 3.23 1.35
C LEU A 150 10.11 4.50 0.65
N VAL A 151 10.44 4.39 -0.62
CA VAL A 151 10.83 5.56 -1.42
C VAL A 151 9.58 6.30 -1.86
N ILE A 152 9.33 7.46 -1.27
CA ILE A 152 8.17 8.29 -1.58
C ILE A 152 8.49 9.41 -2.56
N ASN A 153 9.75 9.82 -2.66
CA ASN A 153 10.15 10.89 -3.59
C ASN A 153 11.58 10.69 -4.09
N ARG A 154 11.82 11.09 -5.35
CA ARG A 154 13.13 11.22 -6.00
C ARG A 154 13.15 12.50 -6.83
N GLN A 155 14.05 13.40 -6.52
CA GLN A 155 14.21 14.67 -7.25
C GLN A 155 15.65 14.83 -7.71
N ARG A 156 15.84 15.19 -8.97
CA ARG A 156 17.14 15.52 -9.56
C ARG A 156 17.08 16.94 -10.13
N PRO A 157 17.33 17.96 -9.31
CA PRO A 157 17.35 19.33 -9.79
C PRO A 157 18.45 19.52 -10.84
N GLN A 158 18.15 20.25 -11.91
CA GLN A 158 19.14 20.53 -12.98
C GLN A 158 20.37 21.29 -12.45
N THR A 159 20.19 22.12 -11.43
CA THR A 159 21.24 22.92 -10.79
C THR A 159 22.15 22.13 -9.87
N ALA A 160 21.80 20.90 -9.50
CA ALA A 160 22.49 20.13 -8.45
C ALA A 160 23.65 19.26 -8.94
N LYS A 161 24.22 19.53 -10.13
CA LYS A 161 25.39 18.80 -10.71
C LYS A 161 25.30 17.28 -10.59
N GLY A 162 24.10 16.71 -10.83
CA GLY A 162 23.85 15.27 -10.76
C GLY A 162 23.52 14.70 -9.38
N THR A 163 23.46 15.51 -8.34
CA THR A 163 23.00 15.12 -7.00
C THR A 163 21.49 14.81 -7.05
N VAL A 164 21.10 13.73 -6.41
CA VAL A 164 19.69 13.32 -6.25
C VAL A 164 19.28 13.52 -4.80
N PHE A 165 18.13 14.15 -4.62
CA PHE A 165 17.45 14.22 -3.33
C PHE A 165 16.38 13.13 -3.30
N MET A 166 16.40 12.32 -2.25
CA MET A 166 15.48 11.21 -2.09
C MET A 166 14.82 11.28 -0.72
N THR A 167 13.54 10.94 -0.65
CA THR A 167 12.85 10.83 0.65
C THR A 167 12.41 9.38 0.84
N LEU A 168 12.82 8.81 1.97
CA LEU A 168 12.32 7.52 2.44
C LEU A 168 11.33 7.75 3.57
N GLU A 169 10.30 6.93 3.66
CA GLU A 169 9.30 6.94 4.73
C GLU A 169 9.37 5.66 5.54
N ASP A 170 9.46 5.79 6.85
CA ASP A 170 9.29 4.69 7.80
C ASP A 170 8.02 4.88 8.64
N GLU A 171 7.78 3.98 9.59
CA GLU A 171 6.60 4.03 10.47
C GLU A 171 6.58 5.20 11.45
N THR A 172 7.64 5.99 11.52
CA THR A 172 7.79 7.12 12.45
C THR A 172 7.94 8.46 11.76
N GLY A 173 8.16 8.47 10.44
CA GLY A 173 8.33 9.71 9.67
C GLY A 173 9.21 9.54 8.43
N SER A 174 9.78 10.64 7.97
CA SER A 174 10.54 10.69 6.71
C SER A 174 12.02 10.95 6.94
N HIS A 175 12.85 10.33 6.10
CA HIS A 175 14.30 10.54 6.02
C HIS A 175 14.63 11.29 4.74
N ASN A 176 15.28 12.45 4.85
CA ASN A 176 15.79 13.18 3.69
C ASN A 176 17.21 12.71 3.37
N LEU A 177 17.42 12.22 2.18
CA LEU A 177 18.70 11.70 1.71
C LEU A 177 19.31 12.63 0.67
N ILE A 178 20.61 12.85 0.77
CA ILE A 178 21.44 13.50 -0.26
C ILE A 178 22.31 12.41 -0.89
N VAL A 179 22.11 12.19 -2.18
CA VAL A 179 22.82 11.16 -2.95
C VAL A 179 23.68 11.82 -4.01
N TRP A 180 24.99 11.86 -3.77
CA TRP A 180 25.94 12.43 -4.70
C TRP A 180 26.01 11.63 -6.02
N ALA A 181 26.37 12.28 -7.12
CA ALA A 181 26.41 11.68 -8.44
C ALA A 181 27.23 10.37 -8.50
N ALA A 182 28.36 10.30 -7.80
CA ALA A 182 29.18 9.09 -7.76
C ALA A 182 28.46 7.91 -7.08
N VAL A 183 27.75 8.17 -5.97
CA VAL A 183 26.95 7.13 -5.28
C VAL A 183 25.74 6.74 -6.12
N MET A 184 25.12 7.71 -6.78
CA MET A 184 23.99 7.46 -7.69
C MET A 184 24.39 6.55 -8.86
N GLU A 185 25.57 6.73 -9.41
CA GLU A 185 26.07 5.87 -10.50
C GLU A 185 26.43 4.48 -9.99
N GLN A 186 27.11 4.38 -8.84
CA GLN A 186 27.49 3.10 -8.24
C GLN A 186 26.30 2.23 -7.88
N TYR A 187 25.21 2.82 -7.37
CA TYR A 187 23.98 2.11 -6.93
C TYR A 187 22.78 2.40 -7.82
N ARG A 188 23.01 2.64 -9.10
CA ARG A 188 22.01 3.15 -10.04
C ARG A 188 20.71 2.36 -10.05
N LEU A 189 20.78 1.03 -10.09
CA LEU A 189 19.59 0.19 -10.12
C LEU A 189 18.77 0.30 -8.84
N ALA A 190 19.41 0.17 -7.68
CA ALA A 190 18.76 0.33 -6.38
C ALA A 190 18.16 1.73 -6.23
N ALA A 191 18.92 2.77 -6.53
CA ALA A 191 18.50 4.15 -6.38
C ALA A 191 17.35 4.56 -7.31
N LEU A 192 17.26 3.99 -8.54
CA LEU A 192 16.20 4.32 -9.51
C LEU A 192 14.95 3.44 -9.35
N ARG A 193 15.10 2.16 -9.05
CA ARG A 193 14.01 1.18 -9.09
C ARG A 193 13.57 0.67 -7.73
N GLY A 194 14.44 0.74 -6.72
CA GLY A 194 14.12 0.23 -5.39
C GLY A 194 12.90 0.95 -4.80
N SER A 195 11.91 0.21 -4.37
CA SER A 195 10.71 0.74 -3.68
C SER A 195 10.90 0.80 -2.16
N PHE A 196 11.77 -0.07 -1.62
CA PHE A 196 12.18 -0.09 -0.22
C PHE A 196 13.71 -0.21 -0.15
N LEU A 197 14.34 0.79 0.45
CA LEU A 197 15.79 0.90 0.49
C LEU A 197 16.31 0.94 1.93
N ILE A 198 17.50 0.35 2.13
CA ILE A 198 18.33 0.58 3.30
C ILE A 198 19.48 1.47 2.85
N ALA A 199 19.60 2.65 3.45
CA ALA A 199 20.65 3.61 3.15
C ALA A 199 21.62 3.73 4.33
N SER A 200 22.92 3.67 4.06
CA SER A 200 23.97 3.95 5.04
C SER A 200 24.65 5.27 4.68
N GLY A 201 24.85 6.12 5.66
CA GLY A 201 25.42 7.44 5.43
C GLY A 201 25.78 8.19 6.69
N GLU A 202 26.06 9.47 6.53
CA GLU A 202 26.41 10.39 7.60
C GLU A 202 25.28 11.39 7.85
N LEU A 203 24.86 11.50 9.10
CA LEU A 203 23.84 12.44 9.52
C LEU A 203 24.37 13.86 9.49
N GLN A 204 23.74 14.74 8.75
CA GLN A 204 24.05 16.17 8.72
C GLN A 204 22.82 16.96 9.18
N LYS A 205 23.09 18.00 9.97
CA LYS A 205 22.10 18.95 10.45
C LYS A 205 22.50 20.34 10.00
N SER A 206 21.67 20.97 9.18
CA SER A 206 21.91 22.32 8.68
C SER A 206 20.60 23.09 8.67
N GLN A 207 20.61 24.31 9.22
CA GLN A 207 19.47 25.22 9.22
C GLN A 207 18.14 24.59 9.72
N GLY A 208 18.23 23.72 10.76
CA GLY A 208 17.04 23.06 11.31
C GLY A 208 16.57 21.86 10.51
N VAL A 209 17.19 21.52 9.39
CA VAL A 209 16.84 20.36 8.58
C VAL A 209 17.86 19.24 8.77
N THR A 210 17.34 18.03 8.95
CA THR A 210 18.14 16.82 9.10
C THR A 210 18.23 16.08 7.78
N HIS A 211 19.45 15.80 7.32
CA HIS A 211 19.73 15.06 6.08
C HIS A 211 20.68 13.88 6.37
N ILE A 212 20.65 12.90 5.51
CA ILE A 212 21.62 11.81 5.49
C ILE A 212 22.38 11.87 4.18
N VAL A 213 23.69 12.12 4.24
CA VAL A 213 24.56 12.03 3.06
C VAL A 213 24.91 10.56 2.85
N VAL A 214 24.31 9.99 1.82
CA VAL A 214 24.36 8.55 1.53
C VAL A 214 25.74 8.15 0.99
N ARG A 215 26.24 7.01 1.46
CA ARG A 215 27.46 6.35 0.99
C ARG A 215 27.19 4.98 0.38
N HIS A 216 26.11 4.33 0.81
CA HIS A 216 25.75 2.98 0.35
C HIS A 216 24.25 2.78 0.33
N PHE A 217 23.75 2.06 -0.68
CA PHE A 217 22.37 1.58 -0.76
C PHE A 217 22.33 0.06 -0.82
N GLU A 218 21.31 -0.49 -0.18
CA GLU A 218 20.87 -1.87 -0.34
C GLU A 218 19.40 -1.86 -0.79
N ASP A 219 19.08 -2.55 -1.89
CA ASP A 219 17.71 -2.72 -2.35
C ASP A 219 17.08 -3.91 -1.60
N ALA A 220 16.18 -3.57 -0.69
CA ALA A 220 15.41 -4.52 0.10
C ALA A 220 13.93 -4.56 -0.33
N SER A 221 13.61 -4.14 -1.55
CA SER A 221 12.22 -4.09 -2.07
C SER A 221 11.50 -5.43 -1.98
N HIS A 222 12.24 -6.55 -2.13
CA HIS A 222 11.71 -7.90 -1.98
C HIS A 222 11.13 -8.18 -0.59
N TRP A 223 11.62 -7.51 0.48
CA TRP A 223 11.07 -7.70 1.82
C TRP A 223 9.62 -7.26 1.94
N ILE A 224 9.20 -6.26 1.17
CA ILE A 224 7.80 -5.84 1.12
C ILE A 224 6.94 -6.93 0.47
N GLY A 225 7.43 -7.58 -0.60
CA GLY A 225 6.75 -8.71 -1.23
C GLY A 225 6.75 -9.98 -0.37
N GLU A 226 7.77 -10.17 0.48
CA GLU A 226 7.88 -11.27 1.45
C GLU A 226 7.07 -11.07 2.73
N LEU A 227 6.49 -9.87 2.94
CA LEU A 227 5.54 -9.67 4.04
C LEU A 227 4.47 -10.76 3.90
N PRO A 228 4.23 -11.61 4.94
CA PRO A 228 3.59 -12.91 4.80
C PRO A 228 2.26 -12.85 4.06
N SER A 229 2.32 -13.01 2.75
CA SER A 229 1.23 -13.39 1.89
C SER A 229 1.25 -14.91 1.90
N ALA A 230 0.48 -15.56 2.77
CA ALA A 230 0.42 -17.01 2.73
C ALA A 230 -0.35 -17.46 1.49
N SER A 231 0.32 -17.48 0.34
CA SER A 231 0.03 -18.45 -0.70
C SER A 231 0.55 -19.79 -0.18
N ARG A 232 -0.33 -20.64 0.33
CA ARG A 232 -0.05 -22.06 0.35
C ARG A 232 -0.22 -22.54 -1.07
N ASP A 233 0.88 -22.89 -1.72
CA ASP A 233 0.84 -23.78 -2.86
C ASP A 233 0.16 -25.07 -2.38
N PHE A 234 -1.04 -25.30 -2.89
CA PHE A 234 -1.65 -26.63 -2.83
C PHE A 234 -0.92 -27.47 -3.86
N HIS A 235 -0.05 -28.35 -3.39
CA HIS A 235 0.39 -29.52 -4.12
C HIS A 235 -0.72 -30.56 -4.16
#